data_ff8adcf4d3048a6b9668e76988775412
#
_entry.id   ff8adcf4d3048a6b9668e76988775412
#
_cell.length_a   1.000
_cell.length_b   1.000
_cell.length_c   1.000
_cell.angle_alpha   90.00
_cell.angle_beta   90.00
_cell.angle_gamma   90.00
#
_symmetry.space_group_name_H-M   'P 1'
#
loop_
_entity.id
_entity.type
_entity.pdbx_description
1 polymer ?
#
loop_
_entity_poly.entity_id
_entity_poly.type
_entity_poly.pdbx_seq_one_letter_code
_entity_poly.pdbx_strand_id
1 'polypeptide(L)'
;LLGFAASFVANAQEVKIGYINTQEIMMLMPEISDLEKQLADYNAQNAKYLQDMDAEIRTKYDKYEKEKATMSESVRKIQEEELMELQRRLQNAYQTLQAEAEKKQQELLKPVQDKLINAIETVGKKNNFLYIMELQAGILYKSEKAINVGPLVKKELGIE
;
A
#
# COMPACT_ATOMS: atom_id res chain seq x y z
N LEU A 1 14.18 50.82 53.24
CA LEU A 1 14.11 50.35 51.86
C LEU A 1 13.99 48.83 51.84
N LEU A 2 12.77 48.30 51.80
CA LEU A 2 12.51 46.84 51.59
C LEU A 2 12.48 46.56 50.07
N GLY A 3 13.48 45.82 49.58
CA GLY A 3 13.54 45.31 48.23
C GLY A 3 12.61 44.10 48.09
N PHE A 4 11.56 44.24 47.25
CA PHE A 4 10.65 43.15 46.87
C PHE A 4 11.33 42.37 45.76
N ALA A 5 11.94 41.23 46.06
CA ALA A 5 12.46 40.30 45.07
C ALA A 5 11.29 39.49 44.50
N ALA A 6 10.80 39.88 43.34
CA ALA A 6 9.82 39.08 42.59
C ALA A 6 10.53 37.88 41.99
N SER A 7 10.35 36.71 42.60
CA SER A 7 10.78 35.43 42.04
C SER A 7 9.93 35.08 40.84
N PHE A 8 10.42 35.27 39.62
CA PHE A 8 9.84 34.72 38.43
C PHE A 8 10.05 33.19 38.45
N VAL A 9 9.02 32.46 38.83
CA VAL A 9 8.97 31.02 38.61
C VAL A 9 8.77 30.79 37.12
N ALA A 10 9.87 30.59 36.39
CA ALA A 10 9.80 30.14 35.03
C ALA A 10 9.21 28.70 35.02
N ASN A 11 7.94 28.56 34.72
CA ASN A 11 7.35 27.26 34.40
C ASN A 11 8.01 26.76 33.10
N ALA A 12 9.12 26.04 33.23
CA ALA A 12 9.67 25.27 32.13
C ALA A 12 8.63 24.18 31.79
N GLN A 13 7.83 24.42 30.79
CA GLN A 13 6.86 23.45 30.29
C GLN A 13 7.65 22.20 29.87
N GLU A 14 7.42 21.07 30.53
CA GLU A 14 8.16 19.84 30.26
C GLU A 14 7.89 19.40 28.80
N VAL A 15 8.95 19.36 27.99
CA VAL A 15 8.89 19.02 26.57
C VAL A 15 8.50 17.55 26.44
N LYS A 16 7.31 17.28 25.91
CA LYS A 16 6.84 15.93 25.66
C LYS A 16 7.30 15.45 24.28
N ILE A 17 8.00 14.33 24.26
CA ILE A 17 8.40 13.63 23.03
C ILE A 17 7.71 12.28 23.03
N GLY A 18 6.96 12.03 21.95
CA GLY A 18 6.28 10.78 21.70
C GLY A 18 7.02 9.91 20.69
N TYR A 19 6.73 8.63 20.73
CA TYR A 19 7.11 7.68 19.68
C TYR A 19 5.97 6.73 19.36
N ILE A 20 5.97 6.21 18.15
CA ILE A 20 4.96 5.29 17.63
C ILE A 20 5.58 4.29 16.67
N ASN A 21 5.00 3.10 16.57
CA ASN A 21 5.21 2.17 15.47
C ASN A 21 3.96 2.25 14.56
N THR A 22 4.07 3.00 13.48
CA THR A 22 2.93 3.22 12.56
C THR A 22 2.51 1.95 11.84
N GLN A 23 3.47 1.05 11.54
CA GLN A 23 3.18 -0.23 10.89
C GLN A 23 2.30 -1.13 11.77
N GLU A 24 2.63 -1.21 13.08
CA GLU A 24 1.83 -1.98 14.03
C GLU A 24 0.39 -1.46 14.12
N ILE A 25 0.21 -0.13 14.18
CA ILE A 25 -1.12 0.48 14.23
C ILE A 25 -1.88 0.23 12.93
N MET A 26 -1.22 0.41 11.79
CA MET A 26 -1.82 0.22 10.46
C MET A 26 -2.37 -1.19 10.28
N MET A 27 -1.62 -2.21 10.71
CA MET A 27 -2.06 -3.61 10.64
C MET A 27 -3.33 -3.90 11.46
N LEU A 28 -3.64 -3.09 12.46
CA LEU A 28 -4.84 -3.24 13.29
C LEU A 28 -6.04 -2.46 12.74
N MET A 29 -5.83 -1.63 11.72
CA MET A 29 -6.92 -0.85 11.12
C MET A 29 -7.82 -1.75 10.26
N PRO A 30 -9.15 -1.71 10.46
CA PRO A 30 -10.08 -2.56 9.71
C PRO A 30 -10.01 -2.33 8.20
N GLU A 31 -9.65 -1.12 7.77
CA GLU A 31 -9.49 -0.76 6.36
C GLU A 31 -8.39 -1.59 5.67
N ILE A 32 -7.41 -2.11 6.41
CA ILE A 32 -6.37 -2.99 5.83
C ILE A 32 -6.97 -4.32 5.38
N SER A 33 -7.86 -4.92 6.19
CA SER A 33 -8.55 -6.15 5.80
C SER A 33 -9.40 -5.96 4.54
N ASP A 34 -10.10 -4.82 4.43
CA ASP A 34 -10.89 -4.49 3.24
C ASP A 34 -9.99 -4.25 2.01
N LEU A 35 -8.84 -3.61 2.21
CA LEU A 35 -7.85 -3.39 1.17
C LEU A 35 -7.29 -4.72 0.65
N GLU A 36 -6.89 -5.62 1.56
CA GLU A 36 -6.37 -6.95 1.20
C GLU A 36 -7.39 -7.73 0.37
N LYS A 37 -8.67 -7.70 0.77
CA LYS A 37 -9.75 -8.34 0.02
C LYS A 37 -9.91 -7.75 -1.38
N GLN A 38 -9.94 -6.41 -1.50
CA GLN A 38 -10.06 -5.74 -2.79
C GLN A 38 -8.88 -6.06 -3.71
N LEU A 39 -7.65 -6.13 -3.18
CA LEU A 39 -6.47 -6.53 -3.94
C LEU A 39 -6.52 -7.99 -4.36
N ALA A 40 -6.98 -8.89 -3.47
CA ALA A 40 -7.14 -10.31 -3.79
C ALA A 40 -8.16 -10.50 -4.92
N ASP A 41 -9.31 -9.83 -4.84
CA ASP A 41 -10.34 -9.88 -5.88
C ASP A 41 -9.83 -9.32 -7.22
N TYR A 42 -9.12 -8.19 -7.18
CA TYR A 42 -8.51 -7.58 -8.37
C TYR A 42 -7.48 -8.50 -9.02
N ASN A 43 -6.60 -9.08 -8.22
CA ASN A 43 -5.58 -10.02 -8.71
C ASN A 43 -6.20 -11.31 -9.26
N ALA A 44 -7.26 -11.82 -8.64
CA ALA A 44 -7.98 -12.99 -9.15
C ALA A 44 -8.64 -12.72 -10.51
N GLN A 45 -9.24 -11.54 -10.70
CA GLN A 45 -9.81 -11.14 -12.00
C GLN A 45 -8.71 -11.02 -13.07
N ASN A 46 -7.58 -10.41 -12.75
CA ASN A 46 -6.45 -10.29 -13.66
C ASN A 46 -5.87 -11.65 -14.04
N ALA A 47 -5.69 -12.54 -13.05
CA ALA A 47 -5.21 -13.90 -13.30
C ALA A 47 -6.16 -14.68 -14.24
N LYS A 48 -7.48 -14.56 -14.01
CA LYS A 48 -8.47 -15.18 -14.90
C LYS A 48 -8.38 -14.61 -16.31
N TYR A 49 -8.27 -13.31 -16.47
CA TYR A 49 -8.15 -12.68 -17.79
C TYR A 49 -6.92 -13.18 -18.55
N LEU A 50 -5.76 -13.27 -17.89
CA LEU A 50 -4.53 -13.80 -18.48
C LEU A 50 -4.66 -15.30 -18.83
N GLN A 51 -5.33 -16.07 -17.98
CA GLN A 51 -5.62 -17.49 -18.25
C GLN A 51 -6.53 -17.67 -19.47
N ASP A 52 -7.56 -16.84 -19.59
CA ASP A 52 -8.49 -16.90 -20.73
C ASP A 52 -7.75 -16.54 -22.03
N MET A 53 -6.84 -15.54 -22.02
CA MET A 53 -5.98 -15.21 -23.17
C MET A 53 -5.03 -16.36 -23.55
N ASP A 54 -4.39 -17.01 -22.56
CA ASP A 54 -3.52 -18.15 -22.81
C ASP A 54 -4.29 -19.34 -23.40
N ALA A 55 -5.49 -19.61 -22.90
CA ALA A 55 -6.37 -20.65 -23.43
C ALA A 55 -6.79 -20.37 -24.87
N GLU A 56 -7.09 -19.12 -25.23
CA GLU A 56 -7.38 -18.72 -26.60
C GLU A 56 -6.19 -18.99 -27.53
N ILE A 57 -4.99 -18.58 -27.10
CA ILE A 57 -3.76 -18.81 -27.87
C ILE A 57 -3.55 -20.30 -28.11
N ARG A 58 -3.66 -21.13 -27.06
CA ARG A 58 -3.51 -22.59 -27.18
C ARG A 58 -4.52 -23.18 -28.14
N THR A 59 -5.79 -22.78 -28.04
CA THR A 59 -6.84 -23.25 -28.93
C THR A 59 -6.55 -22.92 -30.39
N LYS A 60 -6.11 -21.69 -30.66
CA LYS A 60 -5.75 -21.24 -32.02
C LYS A 60 -4.51 -21.97 -32.53
N TYR A 61 -3.50 -22.16 -31.68
CA TYR A 61 -2.28 -22.89 -32.01
C TYR A 61 -2.58 -24.35 -32.36
N ASP A 62 -3.38 -25.04 -31.54
CA ASP A 62 -3.78 -26.43 -31.79
C ASP A 62 -4.57 -26.59 -33.10
N LYS A 63 -5.42 -25.62 -33.41
CA LYS A 63 -6.14 -25.60 -34.70
C LYS A 63 -5.17 -25.40 -35.86
N TYR A 64 -4.27 -24.42 -35.75
CA TYR A 64 -3.23 -24.15 -36.75
C TYR A 64 -2.37 -25.42 -37.01
N GLU A 65 -1.89 -26.09 -35.97
CA GLU A 65 -1.09 -27.30 -36.11
C GLU A 65 -1.81 -28.43 -36.85
N LYS A 66 -3.12 -28.61 -36.63
CA LYS A 66 -3.92 -29.62 -37.31
C LYS A 66 -4.18 -29.31 -38.80
N GLU A 67 -4.30 -28.04 -39.14
CA GLU A 67 -4.74 -27.60 -40.47
C GLU A 67 -3.59 -27.10 -41.36
N LYS A 68 -2.40 -26.78 -40.81
CA LYS A 68 -1.27 -26.13 -41.53
C LYS A 68 -0.82 -26.89 -42.76
N ALA A 69 -0.92 -28.23 -42.78
CA ALA A 69 -0.50 -29.06 -43.92
C ALA A 69 -1.40 -28.88 -45.16
N THR A 70 -2.66 -28.45 -44.96
CA THR A 70 -3.64 -28.25 -46.04
C THR A 70 -3.84 -26.77 -46.41
N MET A 71 -3.21 -25.85 -45.66
CA MET A 71 -3.30 -24.39 -45.88
C MET A 71 -2.42 -23.97 -47.08
N SER A 72 -2.89 -22.98 -47.83
CA SER A 72 -2.01 -22.25 -48.76
C SER A 72 -0.94 -21.49 -48.00
N GLU A 73 0.19 -21.21 -48.64
CA GLU A 73 1.31 -20.45 -48.02
C GLU A 73 0.85 -19.10 -47.48
N SER A 74 0.00 -18.39 -48.21
CA SER A 74 -0.52 -17.08 -47.77
C SER A 74 -1.39 -17.19 -46.51
N VAL A 75 -2.28 -18.21 -46.45
CA VAL A 75 -3.14 -18.45 -45.27
C VAL A 75 -2.32 -18.86 -44.07
N ARG A 76 -1.32 -19.73 -44.27
CA ARG A 76 -0.41 -20.14 -43.19
C ARG A 76 0.34 -18.95 -42.59
N LYS A 77 0.88 -18.07 -43.44
CA LYS A 77 1.59 -16.85 -42.98
C LYS A 77 0.69 -15.94 -42.17
N ILE A 78 -0.57 -15.72 -42.58
CA ILE A 78 -1.55 -14.92 -41.86
C ILE A 78 -1.82 -15.51 -40.47
N GLN A 79 -1.99 -16.83 -40.37
CA GLN A 79 -2.25 -17.51 -39.10
C GLN A 79 -1.05 -17.44 -38.15
N GLU A 80 0.18 -17.56 -38.67
CA GLU A 80 1.43 -17.41 -37.91
C GLU A 80 1.57 -15.99 -37.36
N GLU A 81 1.29 -14.98 -38.18
CA GLU A 81 1.32 -13.57 -37.76
C GLU A 81 0.26 -13.30 -36.70
N GLU A 82 -0.95 -13.86 -36.80
CA GLU A 82 -2.00 -13.75 -35.80
C GLU A 82 -1.58 -14.36 -34.44
N LEU A 83 -0.99 -15.56 -34.49
CA LEU A 83 -0.49 -16.23 -33.27
C LEU A 83 0.62 -15.42 -32.57
N MET A 84 1.57 -14.90 -33.35
CA MET A 84 2.62 -14.04 -32.81
C MET A 84 2.06 -12.76 -32.17
N GLU A 85 1.06 -12.15 -32.81
CA GLU A 85 0.40 -10.95 -32.26
C GLU A 85 -0.34 -11.25 -30.97
N LEU A 86 -1.04 -12.37 -30.87
CA LEU A 86 -1.70 -12.80 -29.64
C LEU A 86 -0.72 -13.06 -28.51
N GLN A 87 0.42 -13.71 -28.80
CA GLN A 87 1.47 -13.92 -27.80
C GLN A 87 2.06 -12.59 -27.31
N ARG A 88 2.31 -11.64 -28.23
CA ARG A 88 2.78 -10.30 -27.87
C ARG A 88 1.77 -9.55 -27.00
N ARG A 89 0.48 -9.67 -27.33
CA ARG A 89 -0.60 -9.07 -26.52
C ARG A 89 -0.66 -9.66 -25.12
N LEU A 90 -0.52 -10.98 -24.97
CA LEU A 90 -0.47 -11.64 -23.68
C LEU A 90 0.71 -11.13 -22.83
N GLN A 91 1.90 -11.04 -23.44
CA GLN A 91 3.09 -10.52 -22.75
C GLN A 91 2.89 -9.06 -22.29
N ASN A 92 2.34 -8.20 -23.15
CA ASN A 92 2.02 -6.82 -22.79
C ASN A 92 0.98 -6.74 -21.68
N ALA A 93 -0.05 -7.61 -21.73
CA ALA A 93 -1.07 -7.68 -20.69
C ALA A 93 -0.48 -8.03 -19.32
N TYR A 94 0.46 -8.99 -19.24
CA TYR A 94 1.17 -9.29 -17.99
C TYR A 94 1.86 -8.06 -17.40
N GLN A 95 2.62 -7.33 -18.21
CA GLN A 95 3.35 -6.14 -17.73
C GLN A 95 2.39 -5.01 -17.30
N THR A 96 1.36 -4.78 -18.09
CA THR A 96 0.35 -3.74 -17.79
C THR A 96 -0.39 -4.04 -16.51
N LEU A 97 -0.91 -5.27 -16.36
CA LEU A 97 -1.68 -5.67 -15.18
C LEU A 97 -0.84 -5.69 -13.91
N GLN A 98 0.47 -6.02 -14.01
CA GLN A 98 1.38 -5.91 -12.87
C GLN A 98 1.54 -4.45 -12.42
N ALA A 99 1.80 -3.53 -13.35
CA ALA A 99 1.93 -2.11 -13.02
C ALA A 99 0.62 -1.52 -12.46
N GLU A 100 -0.53 -1.94 -13.02
CA GLU A 100 -1.85 -1.53 -12.53
C GLU A 100 -2.15 -2.08 -11.13
N ALA A 101 -1.72 -3.31 -10.79
CA ALA A 101 -1.88 -3.88 -9.47
C ALA A 101 -1.07 -3.10 -8.42
N GLU A 102 0.17 -2.73 -8.74
CA GLU A 102 1.01 -1.89 -7.87
C GLU A 102 0.38 -0.50 -7.65
N LYS A 103 -0.12 0.12 -8.72
CA LYS A 103 -0.83 1.40 -8.64
C LYS A 103 -2.10 1.29 -7.79
N LYS A 104 -2.90 0.24 -8.01
CA LYS A 104 -4.11 -0.03 -7.24
C LYS A 104 -3.82 -0.19 -5.75
N GLN A 105 -2.74 -0.91 -5.41
CA GLN A 105 -2.30 -1.06 -4.03
C GLN A 105 -1.98 0.31 -3.39
N GLN A 106 -1.23 1.16 -4.09
CA GLN A 106 -0.90 2.51 -3.59
C GLN A 106 -2.15 3.38 -3.42
N GLU A 107 -3.07 3.34 -4.38
CA GLU A 107 -4.34 4.09 -4.32
C GLU A 107 -5.20 3.67 -3.13
N LEU A 108 -5.27 2.37 -2.84
CA LEU A 108 -6.03 1.84 -1.70
C LEU A 108 -5.34 2.11 -0.36
N LEU A 109 -4.01 2.09 -0.32
CA LEU A 109 -3.23 2.31 0.90
C LEU A 109 -3.19 3.78 1.33
N LYS A 110 -3.18 4.70 0.36
CA LYS A 110 -3.05 6.13 0.65
C LYS A 110 -4.10 6.66 1.64
N PRO A 111 -5.42 6.43 1.48
CA PRO A 111 -6.42 6.93 2.44
C PRO A 111 -6.24 6.35 3.85
N VAL A 112 -5.73 5.12 3.97
CA VAL A 112 -5.46 4.49 5.27
C VAL A 112 -4.27 5.17 5.94
N GLN A 113 -3.21 5.45 5.19
CA GLN A 113 -2.05 6.21 5.67
C GLN A 113 -2.45 7.63 6.08
N ASP A 114 -3.23 8.33 5.26
CA ASP A 114 -3.72 9.68 5.56
C ASP A 114 -4.56 9.70 6.85
N LYS A 115 -5.44 8.70 7.05
CA LYS A 115 -6.23 8.54 8.28
C LYS A 115 -5.34 8.35 9.51
N LEU A 116 -4.32 7.50 9.42
CA LEU A 116 -3.37 7.27 10.51
C LEU A 116 -2.58 8.54 10.84
N ILE A 117 -2.05 9.23 9.83
CA ILE A 117 -1.30 10.49 10.01
C ILE A 117 -2.18 11.54 10.70
N ASN A 118 -3.42 11.71 10.25
CA ASN A 118 -4.38 12.65 10.86
C ASN A 118 -4.66 12.31 12.34
N ALA A 119 -4.77 11.02 12.68
CA ALA A 119 -4.94 10.59 14.07
C ALA A 119 -3.71 10.91 14.93
N ILE A 120 -2.50 10.66 14.39
CA ILE A 120 -1.23 11.01 15.07
C ILE A 120 -1.14 12.52 15.30
N GLU A 121 -1.45 13.33 14.29
CA GLU A 121 -1.46 14.80 14.45
C GLU A 121 -2.47 15.26 15.50
N THR A 122 -3.65 14.66 15.52
CA THR A 122 -4.71 14.97 16.47
C THR A 122 -4.26 14.65 17.90
N VAL A 123 -3.66 13.47 18.10
CA VAL A 123 -3.09 13.07 19.39
C VAL A 123 -1.95 14.01 19.80
N GLY A 124 -1.07 14.39 18.88
CA GLY A 124 0.01 15.33 19.10
C GLY A 124 -0.48 16.67 19.62
N LYS A 125 -1.45 17.26 18.92
CA LYS A 125 -2.06 18.56 19.27
C LYS A 125 -2.83 18.50 20.60
N LYS A 126 -3.69 17.49 20.79
CA LYS A 126 -4.50 17.33 22.03
C LYS A 126 -3.66 17.16 23.28
N ASN A 127 -2.48 16.53 23.18
CA ASN A 127 -1.65 16.19 24.34
C ASN A 127 -0.38 17.04 24.46
N ASN A 128 -0.24 18.08 23.64
CA ASN A 128 0.90 18.99 23.63
C ASN A 128 2.26 18.30 23.45
N PHE A 129 2.33 17.33 22.54
CA PHE A 129 3.60 16.75 22.13
C PHE A 129 4.35 17.73 21.23
N LEU A 130 5.65 17.90 21.48
CA LEU A 130 6.53 18.67 20.59
C LEU A 130 6.85 17.87 19.33
N TYR A 131 7.13 16.58 19.48
CA TYR A 131 7.37 15.63 18.40
C TYR A 131 6.74 14.29 18.72
N ILE A 132 6.26 13.61 17.67
CA ILE A 132 5.95 12.18 17.66
C ILE A 132 6.79 11.58 16.55
N MET A 133 7.68 10.63 16.87
CA MET A 133 8.66 10.06 15.97
C MET A 133 8.34 8.59 15.69
N GLU A 134 8.57 8.16 14.44
CA GLU A 134 8.50 6.75 14.09
C GLU A 134 9.62 5.96 14.78
N LEU A 135 9.25 4.92 15.51
CA LEU A 135 10.21 4.13 16.30
C LEU A 135 11.26 3.43 15.44
N GLN A 136 10.94 3.08 14.19
CA GLN A 136 11.83 2.34 13.29
C GLN A 136 12.69 3.24 12.39
N ALA A 137 12.45 4.55 12.38
CA ALA A 137 13.13 5.49 11.48
C ALA A 137 14.49 5.98 12.04
N GLY A 138 15.39 5.05 12.38
CA GLY A 138 16.76 5.39 12.72
C GLY A 138 16.95 5.98 14.14
N ILE A 139 16.02 5.75 15.07
CA ILE A 139 16.18 6.12 16.48
C ILE A 139 17.18 5.16 17.10
N LEU A 140 18.39 5.68 17.39
CA LEU A 140 19.47 4.91 18.03
C LEU A 140 19.29 4.77 19.55
N TYR A 141 18.62 5.73 20.18
CA TYR A 141 18.39 5.77 21.61
C TYR A 141 17.05 6.42 21.94
N LYS A 142 16.36 5.86 22.90
CA LYS A 142 15.09 6.35 23.45
C LYS A 142 15.16 6.31 24.97
N SER A 143 14.95 7.47 25.63
CA SER A 143 14.83 7.57 27.07
C SER A 143 13.51 6.94 27.56
N GLU A 144 13.48 6.49 28.81
CA GLU A 144 12.23 6.06 29.48
C GLU A 144 11.19 7.20 29.61
N LYS A 145 11.64 8.45 29.49
CA LYS A 145 10.74 9.62 29.47
C LYS A 145 9.99 9.79 28.15
N ALA A 146 10.42 9.13 27.08
CA ALA A 146 9.71 9.15 25.81
C ALA A 146 8.40 8.36 25.92
N ILE A 147 7.31 8.94 25.43
CA ILE A 147 5.95 8.42 25.62
C ILE A 147 5.53 7.61 24.41
N ASN A 148 5.13 6.35 24.61
CA ASN A 148 4.46 5.57 23.56
C ASN A 148 3.06 6.15 23.32
N VAL A 149 2.85 6.73 22.14
CA VAL A 149 1.55 7.30 21.77
C VAL A 149 0.63 6.30 21.03
N GLY A 150 1.11 5.08 20.76
CA GLY A 150 0.31 4.04 20.10
C GLY A 150 -1.07 3.82 20.71
N PRO A 151 -1.20 3.65 22.06
CA PRO A 151 -2.50 3.50 22.70
C PRO A 151 -3.42 4.71 22.48
N LEU A 152 -2.89 5.93 22.50
CA LEU A 152 -3.68 7.15 22.26
C LEU A 152 -4.16 7.23 20.80
N VAL A 153 -3.31 6.83 19.86
CA VAL A 153 -3.65 6.81 18.44
C VAL A 153 -4.68 5.72 18.14
N LYS A 154 -4.54 4.52 18.73
CA LYS A 154 -5.57 3.45 18.64
C LYS A 154 -6.94 3.96 19.09
N LYS A 155 -6.98 4.61 20.24
CA LYS A 155 -8.19 5.21 20.77
C LYS A 155 -8.79 6.28 19.84
N GLU A 156 -7.95 7.17 19.27
CA GLU A 156 -8.39 8.19 18.33
C GLU A 156 -8.95 7.59 17.03
N LEU A 157 -8.38 6.44 16.59
CA LEU A 157 -8.85 5.67 15.43
C LEU A 157 -10.07 4.79 15.74
N GLY A 158 -10.42 4.56 17.01
CA GLY A 158 -11.50 3.67 17.41
C GLY A 158 -11.20 2.18 17.23
N ILE A 159 -9.92 1.80 17.31
CA ILE A 159 -9.40 0.42 17.16
C ILE A 159 -8.78 -0.05 18.48
N GLU A 160 -9.58 -0.22 19.52
CA GLU A 160 -9.13 -0.73 20.82
C GLU A 160 -8.91 -2.25 20.80
#